data_786010d83ccdd4221bc5990193430e8a
#
_entry.id   786010d83ccdd4221bc5990193430e8a
#
_cell.length_a   1.000
_cell.length_b   1.000
_cell.length_c   1.000
_cell.angle_alpha   90.00
_cell.angle_beta   90.00
_cell.angle_gamma   90.00
#
_symmetry.space_group_name_H-M   'P 1'
#
loop_
_entity.id
_entity.type
_entity.pdbx_description
1 polymer ?
#
loop_
_entity_poly.entity_id
_entity_poly.type
_entity_poly.pdbx_seq_one_letter_code
_entity_poly.pdbx_strand_id
1 'polypeptide(L)'
;TQPLYMGGKIRAYNKITKYAEELARQQHDSGLQDVILSTDQAYWQVVSLASKKKLAEGYLKLLQKLESDVDKMIAEGVATKADGLSVKVRVNEAEMTLTKVEDGLSLSRMLLCQLCGLDLSSPIMLKDEREDDLSPDPVAANGIDLNTVYATRPEVRSLELATEIYKQKVNVTRSEYLPSLALMGSYMTVS
;
A
#
# COMPACT_ATOMS: atom_id res chain seq x y z
N THR A 1 -29.21 1.52 -42.45
CA THR A 1 -28.85 0.10 -42.44
C THR A 1 -29.00 -0.44 -41.03
N GLN A 2 -29.89 -1.44 -40.83
CA GLN A 2 -30.14 -2.08 -39.53
C GLN A 2 -29.67 -3.54 -39.59
N PRO A 3 -28.67 -3.96 -38.80
CA PRO A 3 -28.30 -5.38 -38.75
C PRO A 3 -29.38 -6.18 -38.02
N LEU A 4 -29.92 -7.19 -38.69
CA LEU A 4 -30.91 -8.09 -38.10
C LEU A 4 -30.27 -9.33 -37.50
N TYR A 5 -29.21 -9.86 -38.12
CA TYR A 5 -28.45 -11.00 -37.65
C TYR A 5 -26.98 -10.88 -38.07
N MET A 6 -26.08 -11.11 -37.14
CA MET A 6 -24.62 -11.05 -37.32
C MET A 6 -23.94 -12.29 -36.69
N GLY A 7 -24.43 -13.49 -36.97
CA GLY A 7 -23.82 -14.72 -36.45
C GLY A 7 -23.70 -14.81 -34.92
N GLY A 8 -24.51 -14.05 -34.17
CA GLY A 8 -24.40 -13.98 -32.71
C GLY A 8 -23.39 -12.99 -32.18
N LYS A 9 -22.67 -12.25 -33.05
CA LYS A 9 -21.61 -11.26 -32.69
C LYS A 9 -22.09 -10.23 -31.66
N ILE A 10 -23.28 -9.65 -31.87
CA ILE A 10 -23.85 -8.64 -30.97
C ILE A 10 -24.09 -9.21 -29.56
N ARG A 11 -24.61 -10.44 -29.47
CA ARG A 11 -24.84 -11.10 -28.18
C ARG A 11 -23.53 -11.40 -27.46
N ALA A 12 -22.50 -11.82 -28.19
CA ALA A 12 -21.18 -12.09 -27.63
C ALA A 12 -20.54 -10.78 -27.11
N TYR A 13 -20.60 -9.68 -27.85
CA TYR A 13 -20.12 -8.37 -27.38
C TYR A 13 -20.87 -7.87 -26.16
N ASN A 14 -22.20 -8.01 -26.10
CA ASN A 14 -22.97 -7.63 -24.91
C ASN A 14 -22.55 -8.43 -23.67
N LYS A 15 -22.23 -9.73 -23.82
CA LYS A 15 -21.69 -10.53 -22.72
C LYS A 15 -20.29 -10.09 -22.32
N ILE A 16 -19.41 -9.80 -23.28
CA ILE A 16 -18.06 -9.28 -23.02
C ILE A 16 -18.15 -7.97 -22.21
N THR A 17 -19.04 -7.05 -22.61
CA THR A 17 -19.21 -5.77 -21.91
C THR A 17 -19.71 -5.98 -20.48
N LYS A 18 -20.65 -6.90 -20.25
CA LYS A 18 -21.12 -7.20 -18.89
C LYS A 18 -20.01 -7.79 -18.01
N TYR A 19 -19.24 -8.74 -18.55
CA TYR A 19 -18.11 -9.30 -17.81
C TYR A 19 -16.99 -8.28 -17.59
N ALA A 20 -16.77 -7.36 -18.53
CA ALA A 20 -15.81 -6.28 -18.39
C ALA A 20 -16.24 -5.27 -17.30
N GLU A 21 -17.55 -4.96 -17.19
CA GLU A 21 -18.08 -4.16 -16.10
C GLU A 21 -17.85 -4.82 -14.74
N GLU A 22 -18.19 -6.11 -14.61
CA GLU A 22 -17.97 -6.86 -13.39
C GLU A 22 -16.47 -6.97 -13.03
N LEU A 23 -15.62 -7.19 -14.05
CA LEU A 23 -14.17 -7.18 -13.90
C LEU A 23 -13.66 -5.83 -13.36
N ALA A 24 -14.15 -4.71 -13.89
CA ALA A 24 -13.78 -3.39 -13.41
C ALA A 24 -14.20 -3.16 -11.94
N ARG A 25 -15.35 -3.70 -11.52
CA ARG A 25 -15.76 -3.67 -10.11
C ARG A 25 -14.81 -4.46 -9.21
N GLN A 26 -14.41 -5.68 -9.62
CA GLN A 26 -13.45 -6.48 -8.85
C GLN A 26 -12.07 -5.79 -8.77
N GLN A 27 -11.64 -5.14 -9.84
CA GLN A 27 -10.40 -4.35 -9.84
C GLN A 27 -10.48 -3.13 -8.91
N HIS A 28 -11.64 -2.48 -8.84
CA HIS A 28 -11.87 -1.40 -7.88
C HIS A 28 -11.78 -1.93 -6.43
N ASP A 29 -12.41 -3.07 -6.14
CA ASP A 29 -12.40 -3.67 -4.80
C ASP A 29 -11.00 -4.10 -4.38
N SER A 30 -10.20 -4.66 -5.32
CA SER A 30 -8.78 -4.95 -5.10
C SER A 30 -7.98 -3.67 -4.81
N GLY A 31 -8.17 -2.62 -5.61
CA GLY A 31 -7.51 -1.33 -5.39
C GLY A 31 -7.86 -0.69 -4.05
N LEU A 32 -9.12 -0.84 -3.59
CA LEU A 32 -9.52 -0.37 -2.27
C LEU A 32 -8.77 -1.11 -1.15
N GLN A 33 -8.63 -2.44 -1.26
CA GLN A 33 -7.87 -3.24 -0.30
C GLN A 33 -6.39 -2.83 -0.27
N ASP A 34 -5.78 -2.56 -1.43
CA ASP A 34 -4.39 -2.10 -1.53
C ASP A 34 -4.19 -0.73 -0.85
N VAL A 35 -5.14 0.19 -1.02
CA VAL A 35 -5.10 1.51 -0.35
C VAL A 35 -5.21 1.36 1.16
N ILE A 36 -6.13 0.52 1.65
CA ILE A 36 -6.28 0.26 3.08
C ILE A 36 -4.98 -0.32 3.65
N LEU A 37 -4.43 -1.36 3.00
CA LEU A 37 -3.19 -1.99 3.44
C LEU A 37 -2.02 -0.99 3.47
N SER A 38 -1.88 -0.17 2.43
CA SER A 38 -0.82 0.84 2.34
C SER A 38 -0.96 1.90 3.44
N THR A 39 -2.19 2.28 3.76
CA THR A 39 -2.47 3.25 4.83
C THR A 39 -2.16 2.66 6.20
N ASP A 40 -2.54 1.41 6.46
CA ASP A 40 -2.21 0.71 7.70
C ASP A 40 -0.70 0.55 7.87
N GLN A 41 0.02 0.19 6.80
CA GLN A 41 1.48 0.09 6.82
C GLN A 41 2.12 1.45 7.13
N ALA A 42 1.66 2.53 6.50
CA ALA A 42 2.15 3.88 6.77
C ALA A 42 1.87 4.31 8.21
N TYR A 43 0.68 3.99 8.75
CA TYR A 43 0.31 4.25 10.13
C TYR A 43 1.29 3.59 11.12
N TRP A 44 1.48 2.29 11.00
CA TRP A 44 2.36 1.53 11.89
C TRP A 44 3.83 1.89 11.72
N GLN A 45 4.23 2.36 10.53
CA GLN A 45 5.57 2.90 10.31
C GLN A 45 5.80 4.18 11.11
N VAL A 46 4.84 5.10 11.16
CA VAL A 46 4.91 6.31 11.99
C VAL A 46 5.03 5.94 13.47
N VAL A 47 4.18 5.04 13.96
CA VAL A 47 4.20 4.56 15.36
C VAL A 47 5.56 3.92 15.70
N SER A 48 6.09 3.06 14.83
CA SER A 48 7.40 2.41 15.00
C SER A 48 8.54 3.44 15.07
N LEU A 49 8.52 4.44 14.18
CA LEU A 49 9.56 5.48 14.16
C LEU A 49 9.45 6.42 15.37
N ALA A 50 8.23 6.71 15.85
CA ALA A 50 8.05 7.48 17.09
C ALA A 50 8.62 6.75 18.31
N SER A 51 8.42 5.43 18.39
CA SER A 51 9.01 4.59 19.45
C SER A 51 10.54 4.52 19.34
N LYS A 52 11.08 4.39 18.12
CA LYS A 52 12.53 4.43 17.86
C LYS A 52 13.14 5.78 18.24
N LYS A 53 12.41 6.89 18.01
CA LYS A 53 12.86 8.22 18.44
C LYS A 53 13.00 8.28 19.96
N LYS A 54 12.00 7.86 20.73
CA LYS A 54 12.07 7.80 22.20
C LYS A 54 13.28 7.01 22.69
N LEU A 55 13.53 5.85 22.05
CA LEU A 55 14.69 5.00 22.38
C LEU A 55 16.03 5.70 22.06
N ALA A 56 16.14 6.33 20.88
CA ALA A 56 17.34 7.05 20.47
C ALA A 56 17.65 8.25 21.38
N GLU A 57 16.62 9.01 21.77
CA GLU A 57 16.76 10.10 22.76
C GLU A 57 17.24 9.60 24.13
N GLY A 58 16.69 8.47 24.60
CA GLY A 58 17.13 7.83 25.84
C GLY A 58 18.58 7.37 25.77
N TYR A 59 18.97 6.76 24.65
CA TYR A 59 20.34 6.31 24.41
C TYR A 59 21.32 7.49 24.33
N LEU A 60 20.98 8.57 23.65
CA LEU A 60 21.79 9.78 23.59
C LEU A 60 22.01 10.36 24.97
N LYS A 61 20.97 10.50 25.82
CA LYS A 61 21.08 10.96 27.19
C LYS A 61 22.02 10.09 28.03
N LEU A 62 21.97 8.77 27.85
CA LEU A 62 22.88 7.84 28.53
C LEU A 62 24.34 8.08 28.13
N LEU A 63 24.61 8.24 26.83
CA LEU A 63 25.95 8.49 26.31
C LEU A 63 26.52 9.87 26.77
N GLN A 64 25.67 10.91 26.77
CA GLN A 64 26.06 12.24 27.28
C GLN A 64 26.40 12.20 28.76
N LYS A 65 25.67 11.40 29.55
CA LYS A 65 26.02 11.19 30.94
C LYS A 65 27.35 10.45 31.08
N LEU A 66 27.57 9.40 30.28
CA LEU A 66 28.83 8.67 30.26
C LEU A 66 30.02 9.56 29.87
N GLU A 67 29.85 10.45 28.88
CA GLU A 67 30.85 11.45 28.50
C GLU A 67 31.22 12.33 29.67
N SER A 68 30.23 12.89 30.38
CA SER A 68 30.49 13.75 31.57
C SER A 68 31.22 12.98 32.68
N ASP A 69 30.90 11.70 32.90
CA ASP A 69 31.55 10.91 33.94
C ASP A 69 32.97 10.51 33.53
N VAL A 70 33.24 10.20 32.27
CA VAL A 70 34.60 9.95 31.75
C VAL A 70 35.46 11.20 31.77
N ASP A 71 34.91 12.38 31.44
CA ASP A 71 35.64 13.66 31.56
C ASP A 71 36.10 13.95 33.00
N LYS A 72 35.29 13.62 34.01
CA LYS A 72 35.68 13.69 35.43
C LYS A 72 36.81 12.71 35.78
N MET A 73 36.68 11.46 35.30
CA MET A 73 37.73 10.45 35.48
C MET A 73 39.07 10.84 34.85
N ILE A 74 39.03 11.52 33.70
CA ILE A 74 40.23 12.08 33.06
C ILE A 74 40.84 13.18 33.91
N ALA A 75 40.01 14.09 34.49
CA ALA A 75 40.48 15.15 35.37
C ALA A 75 41.15 14.62 36.65
N GLU A 76 40.67 13.47 37.16
CA GLU A 76 41.24 12.78 38.33
C GLU A 76 42.41 11.84 37.96
N GLY A 77 42.75 11.70 36.65
CA GLY A 77 43.87 10.87 36.19
C GLY A 77 43.57 9.36 36.15
N VAL A 78 42.32 8.97 36.29
CA VAL A 78 41.86 7.56 36.28
C VAL A 78 41.60 7.03 34.88
N ALA A 79 41.21 7.91 33.94
CA ALA A 79 40.95 7.57 32.53
C ALA A 79 41.89 8.33 31.58
N THR A 80 42.04 7.83 30.36
CA THR A 80 42.90 8.43 29.34
C THR A 80 42.11 9.37 28.42
N LYS A 81 42.83 10.31 27.77
CA LYS A 81 42.21 11.16 26.73
C LYS A 81 41.65 10.37 25.55
N ALA A 82 42.25 9.21 25.28
CA ALA A 82 41.76 8.30 24.22
C ALA A 82 40.38 7.74 24.56
N ASP A 83 40.13 7.39 25.83
CA ASP A 83 38.83 6.91 26.29
C ASP A 83 37.76 8.00 26.12
N GLY A 84 38.06 9.26 26.51
CA GLY A 84 37.18 10.41 26.31
C GLY A 84 36.83 10.63 24.83
N LEU A 85 37.82 10.57 23.94
CA LEU A 85 37.59 10.69 22.49
C LEU A 85 36.71 9.56 21.94
N SER A 86 36.88 8.33 22.42
CA SER A 86 36.06 7.17 22.02
C SER A 86 34.59 7.36 22.42
N VAL A 87 34.34 7.92 23.61
CA VAL A 87 32.95 8.22 24.03
C VAL A 87 32.37 9.37 23.20
N LYS A 88 33.14 10.43 22.90
CA LYS A 88 32.67 11.52 22.02
C LYS A 88 32.27 11.04 20.63
N VAL A 89 33.01 10.10 20.04
CA VAL A 89 32.65 9.50 18.76
C VAL A 89 31.28 8.81 18.87
N ARG A 90 31.05 8.04 19.94
CA ARG A 90 29.76 7.37 20.16
C ARG A 90 28.59 8.34 20.38
N VAL A 91 28.82 9.46 21.06
CA VAL A 91 27.80 10.53 21.20
C VAL A 91 27.44 11.10 19.86
N ASN A 92 28.41 11.44 19.02
CA ASN A 92 28.16 11.94 17.66
C ASN A 92 27.43 10.94 16.80
N GLU A 93 27.74 9.64 16.88
CA GLU A 93 27.02 8.57 16.16
C GLU A 93 25.56 8.47 16.62
N ALA A 94 25.30 8.62 17.92
CA ALA A 94 23.96 8.62 18.48
C ALA A 94 23.15 9.84 18.03
N GLU A 95 23.76 11.02 17.98
CA GLU A 95 23.15 12.26 17.47
C GLU A 95 22.78 12.13 15.98
N MET A 96 23.70 11.59 15.17
CA MET A 96 23.42 11.30 13.75
C MET A 96 22.27 10.28 13.59
N THR A 97 22.21 9.30 14.48
CA THR A 97 21.13 8.28 14.45
C THR A 97 19.80 8.90 14.82
N LEU A 98 19.76 9.75 15.84
CA LEU A 98 18.56 10.49 16.24
C LEU A 98 18.04 11.36 15.08
N THR A 99 18.93 12.14 14.45
CA THR A 99 18.56 12.96 13.28
C THR A 99 17.95 12.14 12.15
N LYS A 100 18.56 10.99 11.81
CA LYS A 100 18.02 10.09 10.79
C LYS A 100 16.62 9.56 11.13
N VAL A 101 16.38 9.26 12.41
CA VAL A 101 15.07 8.79 12.87
C VAL A 101 14.04 9.92 12.83
N GLU A 102 14.41 11.14 13.19
CA GLU A 102 13.55 12.33 13.12
C GLU A 102 13.15 12.67 11.68
N ASP A 103 14.11 12.63 10.76
CA ASP A 103 13.86 12.83 9.33
C ASP A 103 12.92 11.74 8.78
N GLY A 104 13.21 10.48 9.14
CA GLY A 104 12.37 9.34 8.76
C GLY A 104 10.94 9.45 9.30
N LEU A 105 10.76 9.91 10.53
CA LEU A 105 9.46 10.14 11.16
C LEU A 105 8.70 11.27 10.43
N SER A 106 9.37 12.35 10.08
CA SER A 106 8.79 13.45 9.33
C SER A 106 8.30 12.99 7.96
N LEU A 107 9.13 12.27 7.21
CA LEU A 107 8.76 11.71 5.90
C LEU A 107 7.61 10.72 5.99
N SER A 108 7.59 9.85 7.01
CA SER A 108 6.50 8.89 7.21
C SER A 108 5.17 9.58 7.52
N ARG A 109 5.18 10.68 8.29
CA ARG A 109 3.98 11.48 8.53
C ARG A 109 3.48 12.15 7.25
N MET A 110 4.37 12.70 6.42
CA MET A 110 4.02 13.25 5.12
C MET A 110 3.38 12.21 4.22
N LEU A 111 3.94 10.99 4.17
CA LEU A 111 3.37 9.88 3.41
C LEU A 111 1.97 9.51 3.89
N LEU A 112 1.77 9.43 5.21
CA LEU A 112 0.45 9.13 5.77
C LEU A 112 -0.55 10.25 5.45
N CYS A 113 -0.15 11.52 5.56
CA CYS A 113 -0.99 12.66 5.14
C CYS A 113 -1.38 12.56 3.67
N GLN A 114 -0.43 12.22 2.79
CA GLN A 114 -0.68 12.04 1.36
C GLN A 114 -1.70 10.92 1.09
N LEU A 115 -1.57 9.77 1.74
CA LEU A 115 -2.50 8.65 1.59
C LEU A 115 -3.91 8.97 2.10
N CYS A 116 -4.00 9.80 3.15
CA CYS A 116 -5.27 10.27 3.71
C CYS A 116 -5.86 11.49 2.97
N GLY A 117 -5.17 12.04 1.96
CA GLY A 117 -5.60 13.25 1.26
C GLY A 117 -5.54 14.52 2.10
N LEU A 118 -4.70 14.54 3.15
CA LEU A 118 -4.47 15.69 4.01
C LEU A 118 -3.31 16.54 3.47
N ASP A 119 -3.22 17.79 3.94
CA ASP A 119 -2.04 18.62 3.67
C ASP A 119 -0.80 17.97 4.29
N LEU A 120 0.32 17.93 3.54
CA LEU A 120 1.59 17.33 3.96
C LEU A 120 2.18 17.97 5.23
N SER A 121 1.84 19.23 5.50
CA SER A 121 2.26 19.98 6.69
C SER A 121 1.30 19.83 7.88
N SER A 122 0.22 19.06 7.76
CA SER A 122 -0.75 18.89 8.83
C SER A 122 -0.12 18.24 10.06
N PRO A 123 -0.24 18.82 11.25
CA PRO A 123 0.27 18.23 12.48
C PRO A 123 -0.63 17.07 12.93
N ILE A 124 -0.37 15.88 12.41
CA ILE A 124 -1.07 14.67 12.84
C ILE A 124 -0.38 14.05 14.06
N MET A 125 -1.18 13.63 15.04
CA MET A 125 -0.74 12.82 16.17
C MET A 125 -1.57 11.53 16.18
N LEU A 126 -0.90 10.40 16.17
CA LEU A 126 -1.57 9.10 16.20
C LEU A 126 -1.83 8.67 17.65
N LYS A 127 -2.92 7.93 17.86
CA LYS A 127 -3.30 7.44 19.18
C LYS A 127 -2.19 6.57 19.78
N ASP A 128 -1.70 5.62 19.00
CA ASP A 128 -0.76 4.59 19.45
C ASP A 128 0.70 5.10 19.58
N GLU A 129 1.02 6.33 19.15
CA GLU A 129 2.31 6.97 19.43
C GLU A 129 2.56 7.20 20.93
N ARG A 130 1.50 7.22 21.74
CA ARG A 130 1.57 7.47 23.18
C ARG A 130 1.57 6.20 24.02
N GLU A 131 1.22 5.08 23.43
CA GLU A 131 1.19 3.81 24.14
C GLU A 131 2.60 3.21 24.19
N ASP A 132 3.09 2.95 25.39
CA ASP A 132 4.43 2.41 25.62
C ASP A 132 4.44 0.88 25.53
N ASP A 133 3.27 0.22 25.59
CA ASP A 133 3.12 -1.22 25.49
C ASP A 133 2.11 -1.59 24.39
N LEU A 134 2.66 -1.76 23.18
CA LEU A 134 1.92 -2.26 22.02
C LEU A 134 2.09 -3.78 21.97
N SER A 135 1.30 -4.51 22.75
CA SER A 135 1.24 -5.96 22.60
C SER A 135 0.44 -6.32 21.34
N PRO A 136 1.02 -7.10 20.41
CA PRO A 136 0.28 -7.56 19.25
C PRO A 136 -0.89 -8.44 19.69
N ASP A 137 -2.07 -8.18 19.16
CA ASP A 137 -3.20 -9.09 19.32
C ASP A 137 -2.79 -10.49 18.83
N PRO A 138 -3.05 -11.55 19.60
CA PRO A 138 -2.74 -12.90 19.16
C PRO A 138 -3.52 -13.20 17.88
N VAL A 139 -2.83 -13.26 16.75
CA VAL A 139 -3.42 -13.73 15.51
C VAL A 139 -3.91 -15.15 15.76
N ALA A 140 -5.23 -15.32 15.80
CA ALA A 140 -5.80 -16.66 15.91
C ALA A 140 -5.26 -17.49 14.74
N ALA A 141 -4.44 -18.49 15.03
CA ALA A 141 -3.90 -19.42 14.05
C ALA A 141 -4.99 -20.41 13.57
N ASN A 142 -6.13 -19.84 13.14
CA ASN A 142 -7.15 -20.62 12.47
C ASN A 142 -6.59 -20.99 11.10
N GLY A 143 -6.55 -22.29 10.81
CA GLY A 143 -6.08 -22.78 9.52
C GLY A 143 -6.77 -22.01 8.39
N ILE A 144 -5.98 -21.55 7.42
CA ILE A 144 -6.52 -20.82 6.26
C ILE A 144 -7.32 -21.83 5.42
N ASP A 145 -8.65 -21.66 5.37
CA ASP A 145 -9.48 -22.40 4.43
C ASP A 145 -9.32 -21.81 3.03
N LEU A 146 -8.61 -22.55 2.17
CA LEU A 146 -8.34 -22.15 0.79
C LEU A 146 -9.63 -21.90 -0.02
N ASN A 147 -10.71 -22.64 0.26
CA ASN A 147 -11.97 -22.47 -0.45
C ASN A 147 -12.60 -21.11 -0.14
N THR A 148 -12.54 -20.69 1.12
CA THR A 148 -13.01 -19.37 1.53
C THR A 148 -12.13 -18.27 0.90
N VAL A 149 -10.81 -18.46 0.84
CA VAL A 149 -9.90 -17.52 0.19
C VAL A 149 -10.23 -17.38 -1.31
N TYR A 150 -10.41 -18.47 -2.04
CA TYR A 150 -10.76 -18.43 -3.46
C TYR A 150 -12.12 -17.77 -3.70
N ALA A 151 -13.08 -17.94 -2.80
CA ALA A 151 -14.40 -17.33 -2.94
C ALA A 151 -14.43 -15.82 -2.63
N THR A 152 -13.52 -15.33 -1.79
CA THR A 152 -13.53 -13.94 -1.29
C THR A 152 -12.53 -13.02 -1.99
N ARG A 153 -11.48 -13.57 -2.65
CA ARG A 153 -10.43 -12.78 -3.26
C ARG A 153 -10.87 -12.18 -4.60
N PRO A 154 -10.88 -10.83 -4.75
CA PRO A 154 -11.29 -10.16 -5.98
C PRO A 154 -10.34 -10.46 -7.15
N GLU A 155 -9.06 -10.77 -6.88
CA GLU A 155 -8.10 -11.13 -7.92
C GLU A 155 -8.46 -12.46 -8.58
N VAL A 156 -8.89 -13.46 -7.81
CA VAL A 156 -9.31 -14.76 -8.34
C VAL A 156 -10.56 -14.58 -9.21
N ARG A 157 -11.53 -13.83 -8.72
CA ARG A 157 -12.74 -13.52 -9.47
C ARG A 157 -12.45 -12.76 -10.77
N SER A 158 -11.48 -11.84 -10.74
CA SER A 158 -11.01 -11.12 -11.93
C SER A 158 -10.45 -12.06 -13.00
N LEU A 159 -9.69 -13.08 -12.63
CA LEU A 159 -9.16 -14.09 -13.55
C LEU A 159 -10.27 -14.97 -14.15
N GLU A 160 -11.27 -15.35 -13.35
CA GLU A 160 -12.43 -16.07 -13.85
C GLU A 160 -13.19 -15.25 -14.90
N LEU A 161 -13.48 -13.98 -14.60
CA LEU A 161 -14.16 -13.06 -15.53
C LEU A 161 -13.34 -12.83 -16.80
N ALA A 162 -12.03 -12.68 -16.69
CA ALA A 162 -11.15 -12.59 -17.85
C ALA A 162 -11.25 -13.85 -18.73
N THR A 163 -11.29 -15.03 -18.12
CA THR A 163 -11.48 -16.30 -18.84
C THR A 163 -12.82 -16.33 -19.59
N GLU A 164 -13.91 -15.88 -18.97
CA GLU A 164 -15.22 -15.79 -19.63
C GLU A 164 -15.22 -14.78 -20.78
N ILE A 165 -14.54 -13.65 -20.64
CA ILE A 165 -14.36 -12.68 -21.73
C ILE A 165 -13.65 -13.33 -22.91
N TYR A 166 -12.57 -14.08 -22.68
CA TYR A 166 -11.86 -14.79 -23.77
C TYR A 166 -12.72 -15.86 -24.44
N LYS A 167 -13.55 -16.62 -23.68
CA LYS A 167 -14.52 -17.55 -24.25
C LYS A 167 -15.52 -16.83 -25.19
N GLN A 168 -15.99 -15.65 -24.80
CA GLN A 168 -16.89 -14.86 -25.66
C GLN A 168 -16.16 -14.28 -26.89
N LYS A 169 -14.88 -13.91 -26.79
CA LYS A 169 -14.07 -13.49 -27.94
C LYS A 169 -13.98 -14.62 -29.01
N VAL A 170 -13.83 -15.86 -28.57
CA VAL A 170 -13.91 -17.01 -29.48
C VAL A 170 -15.26 -17.06 -30.23
N ASN A 171 -16.38 -16.77 -29.53
CA ASN A 171 -17.71 -16.72 -30.17
C ASN A 171 -17.79 -15.53 -31.15
N VAL A 172 -17.15 -14.40 -30.88
CA VAL A 172 -17.07 -13.27 -31.83
C VAL A 172 -16.35 -13.71 -33.11
N THR A 173 -15.18 -14.34 -32.99
CA THR A 173 -14.43 -14.85 -34.15
C THR A 173 -15.22 -15.90 -34.93
N ARG A 174 -15.88 -16.82 -34.23
CA ARG A 174 -16.77 -17.81 -34.89
C ARG A 174 -17.92 -17.17 -35.67
N SER A 175 -18.43 -16.02 -35.21
CA SER A 175 -19.51 -15.32 -35.90
C SER A 175 -19.10 -14.82 -37.29
N GLU A 176 -17.82 -14.65 -37.58
CA GLU A 176 -17.30 -14.20 -38.86
C GLU A 176 -17.41 -15.27 -39.95
N TYR A 177 -17.55 -16.54 -39.57
CA TYR A 177 -17.81 -17.64 -40.46
C TYR A 177 -19.31 -17.87 -40.72
N LEU A 178 -20.20 -17.11 -40.07
CA LEU A 178 -21.65 -17.23 -40.18
C LEU A 178 -22.23 -16.13 -41.08
N PRO A 179 -23.35 -16.40 -41.79
CA PRO A 179 -23.97 -15.37 -42.62
C PRO A 179 -24.48 -14.19 -41.79
N SER A 180 -24.39 -12.97 -42.35
CA SER A 180 -24.96 -11.76 -41.79
C SER A 180 -26.18 -11.30 -42.58
N LEU A 181 -27.22 -10.83 -41.90
CA LEU A 181 -28.44 -10.27 -42.49
C LEU A 181 -28.59 -8.83 -42.01
N ALA A 182 -28.75 -7.92 -42.97
CA ALA A 182 -29.00 -6.51 -42.67
C ALA A 182 -30.18 -6.00 -43.54
N LEU A 183 -31.03 -5.18 -42.96
CA LEU A 183 -32.08 -4.43 -43.68
C LEU A 183 -31.49 -3.11 -44.09
N MET A 184 -31.54 -2.82 -45.40
CA MET A 184 -31.16 -1.51 -45.94
C MET A 184 -32.41 -0.80 -46.48
N GLY A 185 -32.62 0.44 -46.07
CA GLY A 185 -33.62 1.35 -46.63
C GLY A 185 -32.92 2.58 -47.11
N SER A 186 -33.13 3.00 -48.37
CA SER A 186 -32.73 4.28 -48.91
C SER A 186 -33.92 5.00 -49.50
N TYR A 187 -34.00 6.30 -49.24
CA TYR A 187 -35.00 7.12 -49.92
C TYR A 187 -34.30 8.28 -50.61
N MET A 188 -34.69 8.58 -51.82
CA MET A 188 -34.09 9.64 -52.63
C MET A 188 -35.23 10.63 -53.03
N THR A 189 -35.06 11.91 -52.71
CA THR A 189 -35.89 12.99 -53.18
C THR A 189 -35.26 13.52 -54.47
N VAL A 190 -36.01 13.48 -55.57
CA VAL A 190 -35.64 14.15 -56.83
C VAL A 190 -36.41 15.49 -56.86
N SER A 191 -35.69 16.57 -56.85
CA SER A 191 -36.24 17.93 -57.05
C SER A 191 -36.02 18.37 -58.48
#